data_1c109c3376b93162f8a6c69c7d7e5751
#
_entry.id   1c109c3376b93162f8a6c69c7d7e5751
#
_cell.length_a   1.000
_cell.length_b   1.000
_cell.length_c   1.000
_cell.angle_alpha   90.00
_cell.angle_beta   90.00
_cell.angle_gamma   90.00
#
_symmetry.space_group_name_H-M   'P 1'
#
loop_
_entity.id
_entity.type
_entity.pdbx_description
1 polymer ?
#
loop_
_entity_poly.entity_id
_entity_poly.type
_entity_poly.pdbx_seq_one_letter_code
_entity_poly.pdbx_strand_id
1 'polypeptide(L)'
;MHAVKTRHFLQLVLLSALWGASFLFIRVASPVLGPNVMAALRIGLATLTLMGIMRWAGEPWPWRHWRELLGLGTLTVAAPFLLYAWAALHLPAGYSSLLNTMAVPFGVIAAAWMKEDTLSARKWAGCLCGFAGVALIVQLGPVEPTPALLTAAAACVTASACYGISTTWVKRATQRMSPLSIAAGIHAAALVLLLPGAA
;
A
#
# COMPACT_ATOMS: atom_id res chain seq x y z
N MET A 1 25.84 -15.60 6.00
CA MET A 1 24.77 -14.67 6.42
C MET A 1 25.42 -13.30 6.63
N HIS A 2 25.15 -12.33 5.76
CA HIS A 2 25.63 -10.96 5.98
C HIS A 2 24.80 -10.34 7.11
N ALA A 3 25.46 -9.93 8.19
CA ALA A 3 24.80 -9.22 9.28
C ALA A 3 24.18 -7.92 8.75
N VAL A 4 22.91 -7.69 9.06
CA VAL A 4 22.23 -6.45 8.69
C VAL A 4 22.93 -5.30 9.41
N LYS A 5 23.43 -4.31 8.66
CA LYS A 5 24.08 -3.14 9.26
C LYS A 5 23.08 -2.42 10.19
N THR A 6 23.51 -2.01 11.38
CA THR A 6 22.67 -1.30 12.38
C THR A 6 21.85 -0.15 11.77
N ARG A 7 22.44 0.60 10.82
CA ARG A 7 21.75 1.67 10.10
C ARG A 7 20.50 1.14 9.35
N HIS A 8 20.59 0.01 8.66
CA HIS A 8 19.45 -0.57 7.92
C HIS A 8 18.40 -1.11 8.88
N PHE A 9 18.80 -1.66 10.01
CA PHE A 9 17.88 -2.08 11.05
C PHE A 9 17.09 -0.90 11.62
N LEU A 10 17.75 0.20 11.98
CA LEU A 10 17.10 1.41 12.47
C LEU A 10 16.15 2.02 11.41
N GLN A 11 16.55 2.02 10.14
CA GLN A 11 15.68 2.47 9.04
C GLN A 11 14.42 1.61 8.91
N LEU A 12 14.54 0.29 9.07
CA LEU A 12 13.39 -0.62 9.05
C LEU A 12 12.46 -0.38 10.23
N VAL A 13 13.00 -0.20 11.43
CA VAL A 13 12.21 0.09 12.63
C VAL A 13 11.46 1.41 12.47
N LEU A 14 12.15 2.46 12.02
CA LEU A 14 11.52 3.77 11.77
C LEU A 14 10.41 3.66 10.71
N LEU A 15 10.67 2.98 9.59
CA LEU A 15 9.69 2.76 8.53
C LEU A 15 8.46 2.02 9.05
N SER A 16 8.67 0.96 9.85
CA SER A 16 7.59 0.17 10.44
C SER A 16 6.76 1.01 11.42
N ALA A 17 7.39 1.85 12.23
CA ALA A 17 6.72 2.74 13.16
C ALA A 17 5.88 3.80 12.41
N LEU A 18 6.44 4.44 11.37
CA LEU A 18 5.73 5.41 10.54
C LEU A 18 4.54 4.77 9.80
N TRP A 19 4.74 3.56 9.29
CA TRP A 19 3.68 2.85 8.58
C TRP A 19 2.57 2.40 9.53
N GLY A 20 2.92 1.83 10.69
CA GLY A 20 1.95 1.45 11.72
C GLY A 20 1.15 2.65 12.25
N ALA A 21 1.81 3.77 12.56
CA ALA A 21 1.16 5.01 12.97
C ALA A 21 0.18 5.53 11.90
N SER A 22 0.48 5.31 10.62
CA SER A 22 -0.38 5.70 9.50
C SER A 22 -1.78 5.09 9.60
N PHE A 23 -1.90 3.81 9.99
CA PHE A 23 -3.22 3.16 10.17
C PHE A 23 -4.00 3.78 11.33
N LEU A 24 -3.32 4.20 12.39
CA LEU A 24 -3.94 4.91 13.51
C LEU A 24 -4.51 6.27 13.03
N PHE A 25 -3.73 7.05 12.31
CA PHE A 25 -4.18 8.33 11.76
C PHE A 25 -5.37 8.17 10.82
N ILE A 26 -5.35 7.17 9.94
CA ILE A 26 -6.48 6.86 9.06
C ILE A 26 -7.73 6.53 9.90
N ARG A 27 -7.59 5.72 10.95
CA ARG A 27 -8.70 5.34 11.83
C ARG A 27 -9.33 6.53 12.55
N VAL A 28 -8.52 7.48 12.98
CA VAL A 28 -8.99 8.69 13.68
C VAL A 28 -9.59 9.71 12.72
N ALA A 29 -8.99 9.90 11.55
CA ALA A 29 -9.39 10.97 10.63
C ALA A 29 -10.51 10.57 9.66
N SER A 30 -10.60 9.30 9.25
CA SER A 30 -11.63 8.87 8.27
C SER A 30 -13.06 9.07 8.72
N PRO A 31 -13.45 8.87 9.99
CA PRO A 31 -14.80 9.14 10.45
C PRO A 31 -15.21 10.63 10.40
N VAL A 32 -14.20 11.52 10.53
CA VAL A 32 -14.44 12.98 10.55
C VAL A 32 -14.44 13.56 9.14
N LEU A 33 -13.47 13.17 8.33
CA LEU A 33 -13.25 13.74 6.99
C LEU A 33 -13.97 12.96 5.87
N GLY A 34 -14.37 11.75 6.15
CA GLY A 34 -14.78 10.80 5.13
C GLY A 34 -13.59 10.15 4.40
N PRO A 35 -13.77 8.92 3.87
CA PRO A 35 -12.69 8.15 3.24
C PRO A 35 -12.03 8.85 2.04
N ASN A 36 -12.85 9.47 1.18
CA ASN A 36 -12.37 10.12 -0.04
C ASN A 36 -11.50 11.34 0.27
N VAL A 37 -11.97 12.22 1.16
CA VAL A 37 -11.23 13.42 1.56
C VAL A 37 -9.96 13.04 2.30
N MET A 38 -10.02 12.05 3.20
CA MET A 38 -8.85 11.55 3.92
C MET A 38 -7.78 11.01 2.96
N ALA A 39 -8.19 10.18 1.99
CA ALA A 39 -7.28 9.65 0.99
C ALA A 39 -6.68 10.76 0.12
N ALA A 40 -7.52 11.69 -0.37
CA ALA A 40 -7.09 12.79 -1.22
C ALA A 40 -6.12 13.74 -0.50
N LEU A 41 -6.38 14.12 0.75
CA LEU A 41 -5.49 14.96 1.55
C LEU A 41 -4.12 14.29 1.76
N ARG A 42 -4.13 13.02 2.15
CA ARG A 42 -2.89 12.26 2.36
C ARG A 42 -2.06 12.18 1.09
N ILE A 43 -2.68 11.87 -0.04
CA ILE A 43 -2.01 11.79 -1.34
C ILE A 43 -1.58 13.17 -1.79
N GLY A 44 -2.38 14.20 -1.60
CA GLY A 44 -2.05 15.58 -1.94
C GLY A 44 -0.80 16.08 -1.22
N LEU A 45 -0.74 15.90 0.10
CA LEU A 45 0.43 16.26 0.89
C LEU A 45 1.69 15.49 0.45
N ALA A 46 1.57 14.17 0.20
CA ALA A 46 2.67 13.38 -0.32
C ALA A 46 3.11 13.84 -1.71
N THR A 47 2.17 14.17 -2.60
CA THR A 47 2.46 14.69 -3.94
C THR A 47 3.23 16.01 -3.86
N LEU A 48 2.76 16.96 -3.07
CA LEU A 48 3.43 18.26 -2.89
C LEU A 48 4.85 18.09 -2.36
N THR A 49 5.01 17.24 -1.35
CA THR A 49 6.33 16.95 -0.75
C THR A 49 7.28 16.33 -1.78
N LEU A 50 6.83 15.31 -2.51
CA LEU A 50 7.63 14.61 -3.51
C LEU A 50 7.98 15.51 -4.71
N MET A 51 7.05 16.35 -5.16
CA MET A 51 7.32 17.35 -6.20
C MET A 51 8.35 18.38 -5.75
N GLY A 52 8.27 18.83 -4.49
CA GLY A 52 9.27 19.73 -3.90
C GLY A 52 10.67 19.10 -3.89
N ILE A 53 10.76 17.83 -3.45
CA ILE A 53 12.03 17.07 -3.44
C ILE A 53 12.56 16.86 -4.86
N MET A 54 11.70 16.48 -5.83
CA MET A 54 12.11 16.36 -7.24
C MET A 54 12.70 17.65 -7.79
N ARG A 55 12.02 18.78 -7.52
CA ARG A 55 12.48 20.08 -7.98
C ARG A 55 13.82 20.46 -7.33
N TRP A 56 13.98 20.18 -6.05
CA TRP A 56 15.25 20.41 -5.35
C TRP A 56 16.38 19.52 -5.88
N ALA A 57 16.07 18.25 -6.19
CA ALA A 57 17.02 17.30 -6.77
C ALA A 57 17.32 17.54 -8.26
N GLY A 58 16.63 18.46 -8.92
CA GLY A 58 16.80 18.75 -10.35
C GLY A 58 16.32 17.62 -11.28
N GLU A 59 15.49 16.69 -10.77
CA GLU A 59 14.99 15.58 -11.57
C GLU A 59 13.84 16.01 -12.50
N PRO A 60 13.87 15.60 -13.79
CA PRO A 60 12.81 15.92 -14.73
C PRO A 60 11.52 15.13 -14.43
N TRP A 61 10.38 15.77 -14.70
CA TRP A 61 9.08 15.12 -14.55
C TRP A 61 8.92 14.00 -15.61
N PRO A 62 8.43 12.80 -15.23
CA PRO A 62 8.39 11.63 -16.11
C PRO A 62 7.18 11.62 -17.07
N TRP A 63 6.94 12.70 -17.84
CA TRP A 63 5.79 12.86 -18.75
C TRP A 63 5.62 11.73 -19.75
N ARG A 64 6.74 11.16 -20.24
CA ARG A 64 6.71 10.08 -21.24
C ARG A 64 6.05 8.78 -20.71
N HIS A 65 6.01 8.61 -19.40
CA HIS A 65 5.54 7.40 -18.73
C HIS A 65 4.18 7.59 -18.04
N TRP A 66 3.42 8.66 -18.38
CA TRP A 66 2.20 9.02 -17.68
C TRP A 66 1.16 7.89 -17.60
N ARG A 67 0.99 7.08 -18.68
CA ARG A 67 0.05 5.94 -18.70
C ARG A 67 0.46 4.84 -17.73
N GLU A 68 1.75 4.53 -17.69
CA GLU A 68 2.31 3.57 -16.76
C GLU A 68 2.15 4.06 -15.31
N LEU A 69 2.46 5.33 -15.05
CA LEU A 69 2.31 5.97 -13.75
C LEU A 69 0.85 6.05 -13.31
N LEU A 70 -0.10 6.23 -14.23
CA LEU A 70 -1.52 6.20 -13.92
C LEU A 70 -1.96 4.81 -13.46
N GLY A 71 -1.58 3.74 -14.16
CA GLY A 71 -1.87 2.37 -13.76
C GLY A 71 -1.21 2.00 -12.44
N LEU A 72 0.08 2.32 -12.27
CA LEU A 72 0.81 2.12 -11.02
C LEU A 72 0.23 2.95 -9.88
N GLY A 73 -0.12 4.22 -10.12
CA GLY A 73 -0.72 5.12 -9.14
C GLY A 73 -2.07 4.61 -8.65
N THR A 74 -2.88 4.03 -9.54
CA THR A 74 -4.14 3.38 -9.18
C THR A 74 -3.90 2.21 -8.23
N LEU A 75 -3.01 1.28 -8.60
CA LEU A 75 -2.78 0.05 -7.83
C LEU A 75 -1.94 0.26 -6.57
N THR A 76 -0.99 1.20 -6.60
CA THR A 76 -0.04 1.40 -5.49
C THR A 76 -0.55 2.43 -4.48
N VAL A 77 -1.40 3.37 -4.91
CA VAL A 77 -1.77 4.52 -4.08
C VAL A 77 -3.29 4.71 -4.02
N ALA A 78 -3.95 5.03 -5.15
CA ALA A 78 -5.35 5.47 -5.13
C ALA A 78 -6.30 4.42 -4.55
N ALA A 79 -6.32 3.22 -5.14
CA ALA A 79 -7.22 2.15 -4.71
C ALA A 79 -6.90 1.67 -3.28
N PRO A 80 -5.64 1.34 -2.90
CA PRO A 80 -5.35 0.91 -1.54
C PRO A 80 -5.67 1.98 -0.48
N PHE A 81 -5.32 3.24 -0.74
CA PHE A 81 -5.55 4.29 0.26
C PHE A 81 -7.03 4.54 0.50
N LEU A 82 -7.84 4.53 -0.57
CA LEU A 82 -9.29 4.66 -0.46
C LEU A 82 -9.90 3.46 0.28
N LEU A 83 -9.48 2.24 -0.07
CA LEU A 83 -9.97 1.02 0.58
C LEU A 83 -9.62 0.98 2.06
N TYR A 84 -8.39 1.36 2.45
CA TYR A 84 -8.01 1.44 3.86
C TYR A 84 -8.73 2.57 4.60
N ALA A 85 -8.93 3.73 3.97
CA ALA A 85 -9.67 4.83 4.58
C ALA A 85 -11.14 4.45 4.81
N TRP A 86 -11.76 3.73 3.87
CA TRP A 86 -13.11 3.21 4.02
C TRP A 86 -13.18 2.09 5.07
N ALA A 87 -12.27 1.14 5.04
CA ALA A 87 -12.22 0.05 6.01
C ALA A 87 -12.01 0.55 7.44
N ALA A 88 -11.29 1.65 7.62
CA ALA A 88 -11.07 2.28 8.91
C ALA A 88 -12.34 2.80 9.58
N LEU A 89 -13.46 2.93 8.87
CA LEU A 89 -14.76 3.23 9.48
C LEU A 89 -15.30 2.06 10.32
N HIS A 90 -14.91 0.82 9.97
CA HIS A 90 -15.48 -0.40 10.51
C HIS A 90 -14.45 -1.28 11.24
N LEU A 91 -13.16 -1.10 10.96
CA LEU A 91 -12.07 -1.93 11.50
C LEU A 91 -11.15 -1.14 12.45
N PRO A 92 -10.73 -1.74 13.58
CA PRO A 92 -9.62 -1.21 14.37
C PRO A 92 -8.32 -1.13 13.55
N ALA A 93 -7.47 -0.13 13.84
CA ALA A 93 -6.22 0.09 13.14
C ALA A 93 -5.28 -1.14 13.14
N GLY A 94 -5.25 -1.88 14.24
CA GLY A 94 -4.45 -3.11 14.37
C GLY A 94 -4.87 -4.18 13.35
N TYR A 95 -6.17 -4.36 13.11
CA TYR A 95 -6.67 -5.30 12.08
C TYR A 95 -6.25 -4.86 10.67
N SER A 96 -6.41 -3.58 10.34
CA SER A 96 -5.98 -3.05 9.04
C SER A 96 -4.48 -3.25 8.82
N SER A 97 -3.66 -3.02 9.85
CA SER A 97 -2.22 -3.23 9.81
C SER A 97 -1.85 -4.71 9.61
N LEU A 98 -2.52 -5.64 10.31
CA LEU A 98 -2.32 -7.08 10.14
C LEU A 98 -2.73 -7.56 8.75
N LEU A 99 -3.92 -7.13 8.27
CA LEU A 99 -4.40 -7.48 6.94
C LEU A 99 -3.48 -6.95 5.82
N ASN A 100 -2.78 -5.83 6.07
CA ASN A 100 -1.79 -5.31 5.13
C ASN A 100 -0.59 -6.25 4.93
N THR A 101 -0.29 -7.13 5.88
CA THR A 101 0.79 -8.14 5.70
C THR A 101 0.51 -9.11 4.56
N MET A 102 -0.77 -9.23 4.14
CA MET A 102 -1.15 -10.01 2.96
C MET A 102 -0.54 -9.51 1.66
N ALA A 103 -0.02 -8.28 1.62
CA ALA A 103 0.74 -7.78 0.47
C ALA A 103 1.93 -8.69 0.11
N VAL A 104 2.55 -9.34 1.10
CA VAL A 104 3.69 -10.24 0.89
C VAL A 104 3.30 -11.50 0.11
N PRO A 105 2.35 -12.34 0.56
CA PRO A 105 1.93 -13.50 -0.22
C PRO A 105 1.34 -13.12 -1.59
N PHE A 106 0.57 -12.03 -1.70
CA PHE A 106 0.11 -11.57 -3.01
C PHE A 106 1.26 -11.14 -3.91
N GLY A 107 2.31 -10.51 -3.37
CA GLY A 107 3.51 -10.17 -4.13
C GLY A 107 4.26 -11.38 -4.65
N VAL A 108 4.40 -12.42 -3.83
CA VAL A 108 5.04 -13.69 -4.24
C VAL A 108 4.24 -14.38 -5.35
N ILE A 109 2.91 -14.43 -5.22
CA ILE A 109 2.03 -15.01 -6.24
C ILE A 109 2.08 -14.20 -7.54
N ALA A 110 2.01 -12.87 -7.44
CA ALA A 110 2.08 -11.98 -8.60
C ALA A 110 3.43 -12.10 -9.34
N ALA A 111 4.54 -12.15 -8.62
CA ALA A 111 5.87 -12.32 -9.21
C ALA A 111 5.99 -13.65 -9.97
N ALA A 112 5.42 -14.72 -9.45
CA ALA A 112 5.40 -16.02 -10.12
C ALA A 112 4.49 -16.00 -11.36
N TRP A 113 3.30 -15.40 -11.26
CA TRP A 113 2.37 -15.26 -12.39
C TRP A 113 2.98 -14.42 -13.52
N MET A 114 3.73 -13.38 -13.17
CA MET A 114 4.44 -12.52 -14.12
C MET A 114 5.78 -13.10 -14.58
N LYS A 115 6.11 -14.35 -14.20
CA LYS A 115 7.34 -15.07 -14.54
C LYS A 115 8.65 -14.36 -14.10
N GLU A 116 8.55 -13.54 -13.05
CA GLU A 116 9.71 -12.87 -12.44
C GLU A 116 10.38 -13.71 -11.37
N ASP A 117 9.66 -14.71 -10.85
CA ASP A 117 10.13 -15.60 -9.80
C ASP A 117 9.43 -16.98 -9.91
N THR A 118 9.94 -17.98 -9.20
CA THR A 118 9.36 -19.33 -9.13
C THR A 118 8.66 -19.56 -7.79
N LEU A 119 7.47 -20.14 -7.82
CA LEU A 119 6.73 -20.56 -6.63
C LEU A 119 7.27 -21.92 -6.16
N SER A 120 8.22 -21.90 -5.22
CA SER A 120 8.67 -23.11 -4.56
C SER A 120 7.64 -23.58 -3.52
N ALA A 121 7.69 -24.88 -3.15
CA ALA A 121 6.82 -25.43 -2.10
C ALA A 121 6.94 -24.66 -0.77
N ARG A 122 8.14 -24.18 -0.42
CA ARG A 122 8.36 -23.34 0.78
C ARG A 122 7.62 -22.01 0.70
N LYS A 123 7.63 -21.34 -0.47
CA LYS A 123 6.90 -20.10 -0.68
C LYS A 123 5.40 -20.32 -0.60
N TRP A 124 4.88 -21.40 -1.19
CA TRP A 124 3.48 -21.80 -1.09
C TRP A 124 3.07 -22.04 0.37
N ALA A 125 3.84 -22.83 1.11
CA ALA A 125 3.57 -23.07 2.53
C ALA A 125 3.54 -21.75 3.32
N GLY A 126 4.49 -20.84 3.10
CA GLY A 126 4.50 -19.52 3.73
C GLY A 126 3.26 -18.68 3.40
N CYS A 127 2.83 -18.66 2.13
CA CYS A 127 1.60 -17.97 1.72
C CYS A 127 0.36 -18.55 2.41
N LEU A 128 0.22 -19.89 2.43
CA LEU A 128 -0.89 -20.57 3.07
C LEU A 128 -0.92 -20.31 4.58
N CYS A 129 0.21 -20.40 5.26
CA CYS A 129 0.33 -20.04 6.67
C CYS A 129 -0.06 -18.58 6.93
N GLY A 130 0.37 -17.64 6.05
CA GLY A 130 0.00 -16.24 6.12
C GLY A 130 -1.51 -16.03 5.99
N PHE A 131 -2.14 -16.62 4.98
CA PHE A 131 -3.61 -16.56 4.80
C PHE A 131 -4.36 -17.18 5.95
N ALA A 132 -3.94 -18.36 6.43
CA ALA A 132 -4.55 -19.03 7.59
C ALA A 132 -4.41 -18.17 8.86
N GLY A 133 -3.25 -17.61 9.12
CA GLY A 133 -3.01 -16.73 10.27
C GLY A 133 -3.92 -15.51 10.27
N VAL A 134 -4.08 -14.85 9.11
CA VAL A 134 -5.01 -13.71 8.99
C VAL A 134 -6.46 -14.14 9.18
N ALA A 135 -6.88 -15.27 8.59
CA ALA A 135 -8.23 -15.80 8.78
C ALA A 135 -8.52 -16.09 10.26
N LEU A 136 -7.58 -16.69 10.99
CA LEU A 136 -7.69 -16.92 12.42
C LEU A 136 -7.83 -15.63 13.22
N ILE A 137 -7.04 -14.60 12.90
CA ILE A 137 -7.11 -13.30 13.58
C ILE A 137 -8.47 -12.64 13.35
N VAL A 138 -9.01 -12.72 12.14
CA VAL A 138 -10.33 -12.13 11.82
C VAL A 138 -11.46 -12.90 12.53
N GLN A 139 -11.37 -14.23 12.64
CA GLN A 139 -12.43 -15.05 13.26
C GLN A 139 -12.34 -15.10 14.79
N LEU A 140 -11.13 -15.20 15.34
CA LEU A 140 -10.90 -15.42 16.78
C LEU A 140 -10.45 -14.14 17.50
N GLY A 141 -10.37 -13.02 16.81
CA GLY A 141 -9.98 -11.75 17.40
C GLY A 141 -11.06 -11.19 18.33
N PRO A 142 -10.73 -10.15 19.11
CA PRO A 142 -11.63 -9.59 20.11
C PRO A 142 -12.83 -8.80 19.53
N VAL A 143 -12.96 -8.73 18.22
CA VAL A 143 -14.06 -8.02 17.54
C VAL A 143 -14.97 -9.04 16.88
N GLU A 144 -16.25 -8.96 17.18
CA GLU A 144 -17.25 -9.87 16.59
C GLU A 144 -17.29 -9.74 15.06
N PRO A 145 -17.37 -10.87 14.33
CA PRO A 145 -17.35 -10.91 12.87
C PRO A 145 -18.72 -10.49 12.29
N THR A 146 -19.02 -9.22 12.35
CA THR A 146 -20.21 -8.65 11.68
C THR A 146 -20.03 -8.56 10.16
N PRO A 147 -21.13 -8.51 9.36
CA PRO A 147 -21.01 -8.30 7.91
C PRO A 147 -20.21 -7.05 7.53
N ALA A 148 -20.34 -5.95 8.31
CA ALA A 148 -19.58 -4.72 8.10
C ALA A 148 -18.07 -4.93 8.35
N LEU A 149 -17.71 -5.69 9.39
CA LEU A 149 -16.30 -6.04 9.65
C LEU A 149 -15.73 -6.93 8.54
N LEU A 150 -16.47 -7.93 8.09
CA LEU A 150 -16.02 -8.83 7.03
C LEU A 150 -15.82 -8.12 5.70
N THR A 151 -16.72 -7.19 5.33
CA THR A 151 -16.56 -6.39 4.11
C THR A 151 -15.37 -5.43 4.22
N ALA A 152 -15.14 -4.84 5.39
CA ALA A 152 -13.97 -4.01 5.63
C ALA A 152 -12.66 -4.81 5.62
N ALA A 153 -12.66 -6.02 6.16
CA ALA A 153 -11.52 -6.94 6.05
C ALA A 153 -11.23 -7.32 4.59
N ALA A 154 -12.27 -7.61 3.80
CA ALA A 154 -12.13 -7.88 2.37
C ALA A 154 -11.56 -6.68 1.60
N ALA A 155 -11.96 -5.44 1.95
CA ALA A 155 -11.38 -4.23 1.38
C ALA A 155 -9.88 -4.10 1.69
N CYS A 156 -9.46 -4.39 2.94
CA CYS A 156 -8.04 -4.40 3.31
C CYS A 156 -7.25 -5.49 2.56
N VAL A 157 -7.82 -6.69 2.40
CA VAL A 157 -7.19 -7.78 1.63
C VAL A 157 -7.05 -7.38 0.16
N THR A 158 -8.07 -6.74 -0.42
CA THR A 158 -8.03 -6.21 -1.80
C THR A 158 -6.95 -5.15 -1.94
N ALA A 159 -6.85 -4.22 -0.99
CA ALA A 159 -5.78 -3.21 -0.96
C ALA A 159 -4.39 -3.86 -0.91
N SER A 160 -4.23 -4.90 -0.09
CA SER A 160 -2.98 -5.67 0.02
C SER A 160 -2.65 -6.42 -1.27
N ALA A 161 -3.66 -6.96 -1.98
CA ALA A 161 -3.48 -7.57 -3.29
C ALA A 161 -3.00 -6.55 -4.32
N CYS A 162 -3.57 -5.33 -4.32
CA CYS A 162 -3.10 -4.24 -5.17
C CYS A 162 -1.62 -3.92 -4.91
N TYR A 163 -1.19 -3.84 -3.64
CA TYR A 163 0.22 -3.65 -3.30
C TYR A 163 1.10 -4.80 -3.79
N GLY A 164 0.68 -6.05 -3.54
CA GLY A 164 1.41 -7.22 -3.98
C GLY A 164 1.61 -7.26 -5.50
N ILE A 165 0.55 -7.04 -6.27
CA ILE A 165 0.61 -7.02 -7.73
C ILE A 165 1.49 -5.87 -8.23
N SER A 166 1.37 -4.69 -7.63
CA SER A 166 2.11 -3.50 -8.09
C SER A 166 3.61 -3.58 -7.83
N THR A 167 4.08 -4.39 -6.86
CA THR A 167 5.52 -4.49 -6.53
C THR A 167 6.36 -4.90 -7.73
N THR A 168 5.91 -5.87 -8.52
CA THR A 168 6.61 -6.33 -9.72
C THR A 168 6.63 -5.25 -10.80
N TRP A 169 5.55 -4.51 -10.99
CA TRP A 169 5.49 -3.42 -11.95
C TRP A 169 6.37 -2.24 -11.54
N VAL A 170 6.36 -1.88 -10.25
CA VAL A 170 7.28 -0.86 -9.72
C VAL A 170 8.74 -1.28 -9.95
N LYS A 171 9.10 -2.56 -9.68
CA LYS A 171 10.43 -3.08 -9.96
C LYS A 171 10.83 -2.94 -11.44
N ARG A 172 9.91 -3.18 -12.38
CA ARG A 172 10.17 -2.96 -13.81
C ARG A 172 10.30 -1.47 -14.15
N ALA A 173 9.50 -0.63 -13.54
CA ALA A 173 9.56 0.82 -13.74
C ALA A 173 10.89 1.43 -13.27
N THR A 174 11.51 0.88 -12.19
CA THR A 174 12.84 1.35 -11.71
C THR A 174 13.98 1.10 -12.68
N GLN A 175 13.78 0.29 -13.70
CA GLN A 175 14.77 0.10 -14.78
C GLN A 175 14.78 1.27 -15.80
N ARG A 176 13.74 2.10 -15.79
CA ARG A 176 13.52 3.18 -16.78
C ARG A 176 13.37 4.57 -16.16
N MET A 177 13.04 4.62 -14.89
CA MET A 177 12.78 5.86 -14.14
C MET A 177 13.47 5.80 -12.79
N SER A 178 13.86 6.97 -12.25
CA SER A 178 14.39 7.03 -10.88
C SER A 178 13.29 6.67 -9.85
N PRO A 179 13.65 6.13 -8.69
CA PRO A 179 12.70 5.87 -7.62
C PRO A 179 11.90 7.11 -7.19
N LEU A 180 12.54 8.28 -7.22
CA LEU A 180 11.90 9.54 -6.87
C LEU A 180 10.87 9.96 -7.93
N SER A 181 11.22 9.85 -9.21
CA SER A 181 10.30 10.14 -10.33
C SER A 181 9.09 9.20 -10.31
N ILE A 182 9.29 7.91 -10.00
CA ILE A 182 8.18 6.95 -9.84
C ILE A 182 7.30 7.37 -8.66
N ALA A 183 7.89 7.61 -7.48
CA ALA A 183 7.13 7.97 -6.30
C ALA A 183 6.30 9.24 -6.52
N ALA A 184 6.88 10.30 -7.06
CA ALA A 184 6.16 11.54 -7.37
C ALA A 184 5.06 11.32 -8.41
N GLY A 185 5.38 10.60 -9.49
CA GLY A 185 4.46 10.35 -10.59
C GLY A 185 3.23 9.52 -10.19
N ILE A 186 3.41 8.44 -9.40
CA ILE A 186 2.29 7.61 -8.93
C ILE A 186 1.38 8.36 -7.95
N HIS A 187 1.94 9.21 -7.08
CA HIS A 187 1.14 10.02 -6.17
C HIS A 187 0.36 11.11 -6.89
N ALA A 188 0.99 11.80 -7.85
CA ALA A 188 0.29 12.79 -8.66
C ALA A 188 -0.82 12.17 -9.51
N ALA A 189 -0.57 11.01 -10.14
CA ALA A 189 -1.59 10.26 -10.87
C ALA A 189 -2.76 9.83 -9.98
N ALA A 190 -2.46 9.32 -8.78
CA ALA A 190 -3.46 8.93 -7.81
C ALA A 190 -4.29 10.13 -7.32
N LEU A 191 -3.66 11.29 -7.11
CA LEU A 191 -4.37 12.51 -6.72
C LEU A 191 -5.39 12.93 -7.78
N VAL A 192 -4.99 12.94 -9.05
CA VAL A 192 -5.90 13.27 -10.18
C VAL A 192 -7.12 12.34 -10.21
N LEU A 193 -6.93 11.05 -9.89
CA LEU A 193 -8.02 10.07 -9.88
C LEU A 193 -8.99 10.25 -8.70
N LEU A 194 -8.51 10.72 -7.55
CA LEU A 194 -9.33 10.84 -6.34
C LEU A 194 -9.97 12.22 -6.17
N LEU A 195 -9.45 13.27 -6.81
CA LEU A 195 -10.01 14.62 -6.71
C LEU A 195 -11.51 14.70 -7.02
N PRO A 196 -12.05 14.05 -8.07
CA PRO A 196 -13.49 14.13 -8.36
C PRO A 196 -14.39 13.55 -7.28
N GLY A 197 -13.91 12.60 -6.49
CA GLY A 197 -14.65 12.00 -5.37
C GLY A 197 -14.45 12.70 -4.03
N ALA A 198 -13.56 13.68 -3.96
CA ALA A 198 -13.25 14.45 -2.75
C ALA A 198 -13.90 15.86 -2.76
N ALA A 199 -14.52 16.24 -3.87
CA ALA A 199 -15.34 17.44 -4.02
C ALA A 199 -16.81 17.11 -3.72
#